data_f3ffa6b2b1118c4a9ad478ace6917f5b
#
_entry.id   f3ffa6b2b1118c4a9ad478ace6917f5b
#
_cell.length_a   1.000
_cell.length_b   1.000
_cell.length_c   1.000
_cell.angle_alpha   90.00
_cell.angle_beta   90.00
_cell.angle_gamma   90.00
#
_symmetry.space_group_name_H-M   'P 1'
#
loop_
_entity.id
_entity.type
_entity.pdbx_description
1 polymer ?
#
loop_
_entity_poly.entity_id
_entity_poly.type
_entity_poly.pdbx_seq_one_letter_code
_entity_poly.pdbx_strand_id
1 'polypeptide(L)'
;MRIIFSALILILSFSTVFAQRGVPEVREDVPLDSIRLSDPAILADEETQTYYMTGTGGLLWESKDLRTWTGPFKVAETDPGSWMGPDPMIWAAELHQYQGKYYYFATFTNRDVVIDTVKGNTIHRRASHVLVSDKPDGPYVPMEDDVYLPPDIPTLDGTFWVDKDGKPYMIYCGEWLMNWNGTMEKIELKPDLSGSVGEGKVLFRASDSPWSRERDEDGNSIPNKVTDGPWLFETQTGKLGMLWTSWVFSDYVQGVAYSESGTLDGPWIHEEEPITPPNFGHGMLFRTFEGKLLMAVHSHKSEDGRYIRIPHLFEVDDSGDRLVVIGPYQP
;
A
#
# COMPACT_ATOMS: atom_id res chain seq x y z
N MET A 1 60.52 47.25 3.39
CA MET A 1 60.48 45.80 3.14
C MET A 1 59.14 45.29 3.67
N ARG A 2 58.13 45.24 2.81
CA ARG A 2 56.77 44.79 3.16
C ARG A 2 56.64 43.35 2.76
N ILE A 3 56.42 42.49 3.75
CA ILE A 3 56.21 41.07 3.55
C ILE A 3 54.69 40.87 3.33
N ILE A 4 54.31 40.40 2.14
CA ILE A 4 52.94 40.04 1.77
C ILE A 4 52.76 38.56 2.11
N PHE A 5 51.90 38.29 3.10
CA PHE A 5 51.43 36.92 3.38
C PHE A 5 50.23 36.61 2.45
N SER A 6 50.47 35.74 1.47
CA SER A 6 49.40 35.16 0.69
C SER A 6 48.76 33.97 1.45
N ALA A 7 47.54 34.16 1.92
CA ALA A 7 46.74 33.08 2.50
C ALA A 7 46.14 32.24 1.36
N LEU A 8 46.59 31.00 1.26
CA LEU A 8 46.02 30.00 0.36
C LEU A 8 44.75 29.44 1.00
N ILE A 9 43.59 29.84 0.50
CA ILE A 9 42.31 29.28 0.92
C ILE A 9 42.11 27.95 0.15
N LEU A 10 42.25 26.84 0.88
CA LEU A 10 41.95 25.52 0.39
C LEU A 10 40.43 25.31 0.45
N ILE A 11 39.74 25.43 -0.70
CA ILE A 11 38.33 25.10 -0.82
C ILE A 11 38.22 23.57 -0.87
N LEU A 12 37.92 22.97 0.27
CA LEU A 12 37.51 21.56 0.34
C LEU A 12 36.07 21.46 -0.19
N SER A 13 35.91 21.11 -1.44
CA SER A 13 34.63 20.68 -2.01
C SER A 13 34.23 19.35 -1.38
N PHE A 14 33.34 19.39 -0.40
CA PHE A 14 32.61 18.20 0.06
C PHE A 14 31.64 17.78 -1.06
N SER A 15 32.09 16.88 -1.92
CA SER A 15 31.18 16.12 -2.76
C SER A 15 30.43 15.16 -1.84
N THR A 16 29.19 15.51 -1.48
CA THR A 16 28.26 14.55 -0.89
C THR A 16 27.94 13.51 -1.95
N VAL A 17 28.66 12.40 -1.90
CA VAL A 17 28.29 11.19 -2.62
C VAL A 17 26.99 10.72 -1.97
N PHE A 18 25.86 11.06 -2.56
CA PHE A 18 24.61 10.35 -2.31
C PHE A 18 24.84 8.93 -2.85
N ALA A 19 25.12 7.99 -1.96
CA ALA A 19 25.12 6.58 -2.30
C ALA A 19 23.70 6.28 -2.79
N GLN A 20 23.53 6.07 -4.10
CA GLN A 20 22.37 5.38 -4.64
C GLN A 20 22.24 4.09 -3.83
N ARG A 21 21.13 3.93 -3.09
CA ARG A 21 20.84 2.66 -2.43
C ARG A 21 20.64 1.64 -3.54
N GLY A 22 21.65 0.85 -3.81
CA GLY A 22 21.57 -0.22 -4.78
C GLY A 22 20.42 -1.17 -4.42
N VAL A 23 19.83 -1.80 -5.43
CA VAL A 23 18.88 -2.90 -5.21
C VAL A 23 19.59 -3.92 -4.32
N PRO A 24 18.96 -4.40 -3.23
CA PRO A 24 19.56 -5.42 -2.39
C PRO A 24 19.92 -6.67 -3.20
N GLU A 25 20.94 -7.39 -2.78
CA GLU A 25 21.30 -8.66 -3.39
C GLU A 25 20.15 -9.66 -3.30
N VAL A 26 19.89 -10.36 -4.41
CA VAL A 26 18.90 -11.44 -4.46
C VAL A 26 19.35 -12.59 -3.58
N ARG A 27 18.44 -13.07 -2.74
CA ARG A 27 18.66 -14.21 -1.84
C ARG A 27 17.64 -15.29 -2.16
N GLU A 28 18.03 -16.53 -2.01
CA GLU A 28 17.18 -17.71 -2.19
C GLU A 28 16.84 -18.33 -0.82
N ASP A 29 15.77 -19.11 -0.78
CA ASP A 29 15.31 -19.86 0.40
C ASP A 29 15.14 -19.01 1.67
N VAL A 30 14.70 -17.75 1.50
CA VAL A 30 14.46 -16.83 2.63
C VAL A 30 13.15 -17.17 3.31
N PRO A 31 13.13 -17.53 4.61
CA PRO A 31 11.87 -17.75 5.33
C PRO A 31 11.03 -16.45 5.38
N LEU A 32 9.71 -16.59 5.34
CA LEU A 32 8.78 -15.44 5.35
C LEU A 32 9.04 -14.49 6.54
N ASP A 33 9.27 -15.03 7.73
CA ASP A 33 9.53 -14.26 8.95
C ASP A 33 10.89 -13.53 8.98
N SER A 34 11.76 -13.86 8.03
CA SER A 34 13.08 -13.22 7.84
C SER A 34 13.04 -12.07 6.82
N ILE A 35 11.91 -11.87 6.15
CA ILE A 35 11.70 -10.77 5.22
C ILE A 35 11.27 -9.52 6.00
N ARG A 36 11.88 -8.38 5.70
CA ARG A 36 11.49 -7.07 6.22
C ARG A 36 10.66 -6.36 5.17
N LEU A 37 9.34 -6.40 5.33
CA LEU A 37 8.41 -5.86 4.36
C LEU A 37 7.18 -5.30 5.09
N SER A 38 6.80 -4.05 4.75
CA SER A 38 5.50 -3.47 5.09
C SER A 38 4.52 -3.73 3.97
N ASP A 39 3.24 -3.75 4.32
CA ASP A 39 2.13 -3.71 3.35
C ASP A 39 2.20 -4.87 2.35
N PRO A 40 2.35 -6.14 2.83
CA PRO A 40 2.56 -7.27 1.95
C PRO A 40 1.31 -7.57 1.13
N ALA A 41 1.45 -7.57 -0.19
CA ALA A 41 0.44 -7.98 -1.14
C ALA A 41 0.92 -9.21 -1.92
N ILE A 42 0.08 -10.25 -2.02
CA ILE A 42 0.43 -11.52 -2.64
C ILE A 42 -0.52 -11.82 -3.80
N LEU A 43 0.04 -11.96 -5.00
CA LEU A 43 -0.63 -12.51 -6.16
C LEU A 43 -0.29 -14.00 -6.26
N ALA A 44 -1.32 -14.87 -6.24
CA ALA A 44 -1.19 -16.27 -6.60
C ALA A 44 -1.44 -16.42 -8.10
N ASP A 45 -0.39 -16.61 -8.87
CA ASP A 45 -0.49 -16.72 -10.33
C ASP A 45 -0.63 -18.18 -10.75
N GLU A 46 -1.81 -18.52 -11.25
CA GLU A 46 -2.16 -19.88 -11.68
C GLU A 46 -1.36 -20.35 -12.90
N GLU A 47 -0.93 -19.42 -13.78
CA GLU A 47 -0.21 -19.79 -14.99
C GLU A 47 1.22 -20.26 -14.66
N THR A 48 1.92 -19.54 -13.80
CA THR A 48 3.29 -19.87 -13.39
C THR A 48 3.35 -20.76 -12.16
N GLN A 49 2.22 -20.98 -11.47
CA GLN A 49 2.16 -21.67 -10.18
C GLN A 49 3.15 -21.07 -9.18
N THR A 50 3.11 -19.71 -9.07
CA THR A 50 4.01 -18.92 -8.23
C THR A 50 3.24 -17.89 -7.44
N TYR A 51 3.59 -17.73 -6.19
CA TYR A 51 3.17 -16.61 -5.36
C TYR A 51 4.16 -15.47 -5.53
N TYR A 52 3.66 -14.30 -5.90
CA TYR A 52 4.43 -13.07 -6.04
C TYR A 52 4.04 -12.11 -4.94
N MET A 53 4.98 -11.74 -4.08
CA MET A 53 4.76 -10.81 -2.97
C MET A 53 5.47 -9.49 -3.21
N THR A 54 4.73 -8.40 -3.09
CA THR A 54 5.24 -7.03 -3.10
C THR A 54 4.82 -6.29 -1.82
N GLY A 55 5.15 -5.01 -1.75
CA GLY A 55 4.78 -4.12 -0.64
C GLY A 55 5.59 -2.83 -0.68
N THR A 56 5.69 -2.14 0.45
CA THR A 56 6.49 -0.91 0.55
C THR A 56 7.96 -1.18 0.23
N GLY A 57 8.53 -0.31 -0.59
CA GLY A 57 9.84 -0.45 -1.22
C GLY A 57 9.74 -0.92 -2.68
N GLY A 58 8.59 -1.46 -3.09
CA GLY A 58 8.29 -1.79 -4.48
C GLY A 58 9.06 -2.97 -5.05
N LEU A 59 9.67 -3.80 -4.20
CA LEU A 59 10.45 -4.96 -4.62
C LEU A 59 9.58 -6.22 -4.60
N LEU A 60 9.89 -7.15 -5.50
CA LEU A 60 9.20 -8.42 -5.67
C LEU A 60 9.92 -9.56 -4.97
N TRP A 61 9.15 -10.45 -4.37
CA TRP A 61 9.57 -11.75 -3.86
C TRP A 61 8.72 -12.85 -4.49
N GLU A 62 9.33 -13.99 -4.76
CA GLU A 62 8.69 -15.16 -5.38
C GLU A 62 8.73 -16.36 -4.46
N SER A 63 7.66 -17.15 -4.44
CA SER A 63 7.58 -18.40 -3.67
C SER A 63 6.74 -19.45 -4.40
N LYS A 64 7.04 -20.72 -4.17
CA LYS A 64 6.23 -21.86 -4.65
C LYS A 64 5.38 -22.49 -3.55
N ASP A 65 5.66 -22.15 -2.28
CA ASP A 65 5.11 -22.85 -1.12
C ASP A 65 4.68 -21.92 0.03
N LEU A 66 4.80 -20.59 -0.13
CA LEU A 66 4.59 -19.57 0.88
C LEU A 66 5.54 -19.63 2.10
N ARG A 67 6.43 -20.61 2.18
CA ARG A 67 7.39 -20.82 3.28
C ARG A 67 8.70 -20.12 3.00
N THR A 68 9.23 -20.37 1.81
CA THR A 68 10.51 -19.86 1.37
C THR A 68 10.34 -18.99 0.14
N TRP A 69 11.13 -17.93 0.08
CA TRP A 69 11.03 -16.87 -0.90
C TRP A 69 12.37 -16.56 -1.53
N THR A 70 12.33 -16.23 -2.80
CA THR A 70 13.48 -15.74 -3.57
C THR A 70 13.25 -14.28 -3.93
N GLY A 71 14.26 -13.44 -3.73
CA GLY A 71 14.21 -12.01 -3.97
C GLY A 71 15.16 -11.23 -3.05
N PRO A 72 15.07 -9.91 -2.99
CA PRO A 72 14.09 -9.05 -3.70
C PRO A 72 14.52 -8.73 -5.15
N PHE A 73 13.54 -8.62 -6.04
CA PHE A 73 13.75 -8.19 -7.43
C PHE A 73 13.20 -6.77 -7.65
N LYS A 74 13.91 -5.97 -8.43
CA LYS A 74 13.38 -4.70 -8.90
C LYS A 74 12.56 -4.95 -10.17
N VAL A 75 11.27 -4.66 -10.13
CA VAL A 75 10.33 -4.96 -11.22
C VAL A 75 9.66 -3.72 -11.79
N ALA A 76 9.60 -2.62 -11.04
CA ALA A 76 9.01 -1.36 -11.50
C ALA A 76 10.06 -0.49 -12.19
N GLU A 77 9.75 -0.02 -13.39
CA GLU A 77 10.52 0.93 -14.18
C GLU A 77 9.69 2.21 -14.36
N THR A 78 10.24 3.35 -13.93
CA THR A 78 9.57 4.66 -14.04
C THR A 78 10.40 5.60 -14.90
N ASP A 79 9.73 6.55 -15.59
CA ASP A 79 10.43 7.61 -16.30
C ASP A 79 10.98 8.64 -15.30
N PRO A 80 12.32 8.86 -15.25
CA PRO A 80 12.94 9.87 -14.40
C PRO A 80 12.45 11.31 -14.69
N GLY A 81 11.93 11.57 -15.89
CA GLY A 81 11.37 12.87 -16.30
C GLY A 81 9.91 13.06 -15.90
N SER A 82 9.23 12.01 -15.41
CA SER A 82 7.82 12.08 -15.00
C SER A 82 7.66 12.83 -13.67
N TRP A 83 6.40 13.04 -13.27
CA TRP A 83 6.06 13.64 -11.99
C TRP A 83 6.60 12.86 -10.76
N MET A 84 6.86 11.56 -10.92
CA MET A 84 7.43 10.68 -9.88
C MET A 84 8.88 11.01 -9.55
N GLY A 85 9.60 11.64 -10.50
CA GLY A 85 11.02 11.95 -10.36
C GLY A 85 11.95 10.75 -10.61
N PRO A 86 13.26 10.96 -10.47
CA PRO A 86 14.27 9.97 -10.87
C PRO A 86 14.41 8.77 -9.93
N ASP A 87 13.99 8.91 -8.67
CA ASP A 87 14.10 7.87 -7.64
C ASP A 87 12.88 7.93 -6.70
N PRO A 88 11.69 7.56 -7.19
CA PRO A 88 10.48 7.66 -6.40
C PRO A 88 10.52 6.68 -5.23
N MET A 89 10.08 7.15 -4.06
CA MET A 89 9.75 6.24 -2.96
C MET A 89 8.44 5.54 -3.30
N ILE A 90 8.45 4.21 -3.24
CA ILE A 90 7.30 3.37 -3.54
C ILE A 90 6.72 2.82 -2.24
N TRP A 91 5.40 2.99 -2.02
CA TRP A 91 4.68 2.46 -0.88
C TRP A 91 3.54 1.54 -1.34
N ALA A 92 3.21 0.57 -0.49
CA ALA A 92 2.06 -0.31 -0.63
C ALA A 92 1.84 -0.81 -2.07
N ALA A 93 2.87 -1.43 -2.64
CA ALA A 93 2.79 -1.97 -3.99
C ALA A 93 1.98 -3.27 -3.99
N GLU A 94 1.06 -3.39 -4.95
CA GLU A 94 0.18 -4.54 -5.16
C GLU A 94 0.25 -5.03 -6.59
N LEU A 95 0.10 -6.34 -6.80
CA LEU A 95 -0.03 -6.94 -8.12
C LEU A 95 -1.44 -7.43 -8.35
N HIS A 96 -1.98 -7.07 -9.51
CA HIS A 96 -3.30 -7.52 -9.96
C HIS A 96 -3.24 -8.08 -11.38
N GLN A 97 -3.98 -9.14 -11.65
CA GLN A 97 -4.17 -9.66 -13.00
C GLN A 97 -5.53 -9.22 -13.54
N TYR A 98 -5.54 -8.65 -14.74
CA TYR A 98 -6.76 -8.21 -15.41
C TYR A 98 -6.62 -8.28 -16.93
N GLN A 99 -7.61 -8.89 -17.60
CA GLN A 99 -7.67 -9.02 -19.08
C GLN A 99 -6.37 -9.55 -19.71
N GLY A 100 -5.72 -10.52 -19.06
CA GLY A 100 -4.52 -11.18 -19.58
C GLY A 100 -3.23 -10.38 -19.42
N LYS A 101 -3.26 -9.30 -18.63
CA LYS A 101 -2.08 -8.51 -18.25
C LYS A 101 -1.93 -8.43 -16.74
N TYR A 102 -0.76 -7.99 -16.30
CA TYR A 102 -0.44 -7.76 -14.90
C TYR A 102 -0.27 -6.27 -14.65
N TYR A 103 -0.82 -5.80 -13.55
CA TYR A 103 -0.83 -4.40 -13.18
C TYR A 103 -0.21 -4.23 -11.79
N TYR A 104 0.64 -3.24 -11.70
CA TYR A 104 1.33 -2.88 -10.46
C TYR A 104 0.73 -1.57 -9.95
N PHE A 105 -0.11 -1.67 -8.93
CA PHE A 105 -0.68 -0.53 -8.22
C PHE A 105 0.26 -0.14 -7.09
N ALA A 106 0.62 1.13 -6.96
CA ALA A 106 1.47 1.59 -5.87
C ALA A 106 1.33 3.11 -5.66
N THR A 107 1.74 3.54 -4.48
CA THR A 107 1.93 4.96 -4.18
C THR A 107 3.35 5.37 -4.55
N PHE A 108 3.48 6.35 -5.43
CA PHE A 108 4.77 6.93 -5.81
C PHE A 108 4.93 8.31 -5.18
N THR A 109 6.06 8.53 -4.51
CA THR A 109 6.39 9.80 -3.86
C THR A 109 7.66 10.39 -4.45
N ASN A 110 7.54 11.58 -5.04
CA ASN A 110 8.69 12.40 -5.46
C ASN A 110 9.15 13.24 -4.26
N ARG A 111 10.24 12.81 -3.61
CA ARG A 111 10.79 13.49 -2.43
C ARG A 111 11.49 14.80 -2.73
N ASP A 112 11.81 15.06 -4.00
CA ASP A 112 12.46 16.31 -4.41
C ASP A 112 11.45 17.46 -4.55
N VAL A 113 10.15 17.16 -4.58
CA VAL A 113 9.08 18.15 -4.70
C VAL A 113 8.28 18.21 -3.41
N VAL A 114 8.43 19.30 -2.67
CA VAL A 114 7.61 19.65 -1.51
C VAL A 114 6.42 20.46 -1.99
N ILE A 115 5.21 20.02 -1.67
CA ILE A 115 3.96 20.71 -2.06
C ILE A 115 3.35 21.49 -0.91
N ASP A 116 3.58 21.06 0.36
CA ASP A 116 3.07 21.75 1.53
C ASP A 116 3.89 21.38 2.80
N THR A 117 3.61 22.09 3.89
CA THR A 117 4.09 21.74 5.23
C THR A 117 2.94 21.93 6.23
N VAL A 118 2.41 20.83 6.74
CA VAL A 118 1.25 20.80 7.64
C VAL A 118 1.69 20.40 9.05
N LYS A 119 1.51 21.29 10.02
CA LYS A 119 1.88 21.08 11.44
C LYS A 119 3.30 20.52 11.62
N GLY A 120 4.24 21.01 10.81
CA GLY A 120 5.66 20.58 10.86
C GLY A 120 5.97 19.32 10.05
N ASN A 121 4.98 18.66 9.44
CA ASN A 121 5.19 17.55 8.53
C ASN A 121 5.34 18.08 7.10
N THR A 122 6.42 17.68 6.44
CA THR A 122 6.63 18.00 5.03
C THR A 122 5.80 17.09 4.16
N ILE A 123 4.99 17.68 3.29
CA ILE A 123 4.16 16.95 2.33
C ILE A 123 4.86 16.99 0.97
N HIS A 124 5.23 15.84 0.48
CA HIS A 124 5.84 15.67 -0.83
C HIS A 124 4.79 15.34 -1.89
N ARG A 125 5.10 15.65 -3.15
CA ARG A 125 4.28 15.23 -4.29
C ARG A 125 4.13 13.72 -4.28
N ARG A 126 2.86 13.25 -4.32
CA ARG A 126 2.53 11.84 -4.14
C ARG A 126 1.20 11.50 -4.78
N ALA A 127 1.12 10.34 -5.40
CA ALA A 127 -0.17 9.76 -5.80
C ALA A 127 -0.09 8.25 -5.95
N SER A 128 -1.24 7.58 -5.82
CA SER A 128 -1.41 6.21 -6.30
C SER A 128 -1.40 6.20 -7.82
N HIS A 129 -0.71 5.23 -8.42
CA HIS A 129 -0.50 5.11 -9.87
C HIS A 129 -0.42 3.64 -10.28
N VAL A 130 -0.55 3.39 -11.59
CA VAL A 130 -0.60 2.04 -12.15
C VAL A 130 0.47 1.87 -13.22
N LEU A 131 1.24 0.79 -13.11
CA LEU A 131 2.16 0.32 -14.16
C LEU A 131 1.64 -1.00 -14.72
N VAL A 132 2.07 -1.39 -15.92
CA VAL A 132 1.62 -2.61 -16.61
C VAL A 132 2.78 -3.49 -17.06
N SER A 133 2.54 -4.80 -17.07
CA SER A 133 3.44 -5.80 -17.65
C SER A 133 2.65 -6.92 -18.33
N ASP A 134 3.27 -7.62 -19.27
CA ASP A 134 2.75 -8.85 -19.85
C ASP A 134 3.11 -10.10 -19.00
N LYS A 135 3.88 -9.92 -17.92
CA LYS A 135 4.35 -10.99 -17.04
C LYS A 135 4.23 -10.60 -15.56
N PRO A 136 3.99 -11.57 -14.66
CA PRO A 136 3.86 -11.29 -13.24
C PRO A 136 5.17 -10.82 -12.57
N ASP A 137 6.31 -11.18 -13.13
CA ASP A 137 7.67 -10.80 -12.69
C ASP A 137 8.19 -9.51 -13.35
N GLY A 138 7.35 -8.85 -14.16
CA GLY A 138 7.66 -7.58 -14.82
C GLY A 138 8.54 -7.70 -16.09
N PRO A 139 9.21 -6.63 -16.55
CA PRO A 139 9.18 -5.29 -15.94
C PRO A 139 7.80 -4.62 -16.04
N TYR A 140 7.44 -3.86 -15.00
CA TYR A 140 6.24 -3.02 -14.98
C TYR A 140 6.60 -1.61 -15.40
N VAL A 141 5.94 -1.11 -16.43
CA VAL A 141 6.21 0.20 -17.04
C VAL A 141 4.95 1.06 -17.07
N PRO A 142 5.06 2.41 -17.07
CA PRO A 142 3.91 3.28 -17.29
C PRO A 142 3.22 2.98 -18.62
N MET A 143 1.88 3.00 -18.63
CA MET A 143 1.11 2.80 -19.86
C MET A 143 1.08 4.05 -20.72
N GLU A 144 0.85 5.19 -20.09
CA GLU A 144 0.81 6.52 -20.69
C GLU A 144 1.40 7.53 -19.70
N ASP A 145 1.69 8.75 -20.17
CA ASP A 145 2.19 9.86 -19.34
C ASP A 145 1.08 10.48 -18.44
N ASP A 146 -0.15 9.96 -18.53
CA ASP A 146 -1.29 10.48 -17.78
C ASP A 146 -1.21 10.13 -16.29
N VAL A 147 -1.63 11.08 -15.48
CA VAL A 147 -1.82 10.89 -14.04
C VAL A 147 -3.19 10.28 -13.79
N TYR A 148 -3.26 9.25 -12.95
CA TYR A 148 -4.55 8.67 -12.49
C TYR A 148 -5.23 9.59 -11.48
N LEU A 149 -4.43 10.17 -10.59
CA LEU A 149 -4.84 11.10 -9.55
C LEU A 149 -3.88 12.29 -9.54
N PRO A 150 -4.34 13.51 -9.24
CA PRO A 150 -3.49 14.70 -9.19
C PRO A 150 -2.37 14.52 -8.16
N PRO A 151 -1.07 14.53 -8.55
CA PRO A 151 0.02 14.22 -7.61
C PRO A 151 0.31 15.34 -6.60
N ASP A 152 -0.28 16.52 -6.80
CA ASP A 152 -0.24 17.65 -5.87
C ASP A 152 -1.42 17.63 -4.87
N ILE A 153 -2.30 16.60 -4.95
CA ILE A 153 -3.31 16.26 -3.96
C ILE A 153 -2.97 14.86 -3.45
N PRO A 154 -2.18 14.73 -2.37
CA PRO A 154 -1.62 13.46 -1.94
C PRO A 154 -2.65 12.37 -1.71
N THR A 155 -2.46 11.27 -2.39
CA THR A 155 -3.23 10.03 -2.24
C THR A 155 -2.28 8.87 -2.04
N LEU A 156 -2.75 7.78 -1.41
CA LEU A 156 -1.95 6.62 -1.12
C LEU A 156 -2.77 5.33 -1.15
N ASP A 157 -2.06 4.20 -1.22
CA ASP A 157 -2.58 2.84 -1.07
C ASP A 157 -3.71 2.50 -2.04
N GLY A 158 -3.52 2.88 -3.31
CA GLY A 158 -4.50 2.57 -4.35
C GLY A 158 -4.55 1.07 -4.65
N THR A 159 -5.74 0.45 -4.52
CA THR A 159 -6.01 -0.94 -4.87
C THR A 159 -7.01 -1.04 -6.02
N PHE A 160 -7.04 -2.19 -6.67
CA PHE A 160 -7.88 -2.46 -7.85
C PHE A 160 -9.18 -3.17 -7.47
N TRP A 161 -10.28 -2.77 -8.11
CA TRP A 161 -11.56 -3.44 -8.01
C TRP A 161 -12.35 -3.39 -9.31
N VAL A 162 -13.06 -4.47 -9.63
CA VAL A 162 -14.04 -4.49 -10.73
C VAL A 162 -15.42 -4.73 -10.13
N ASP A 163 -16.37 -3.84 -10.41
CA ASP A 163 -17.73 -3.97 -9.90
C ASP A 163 -18.55 -5.02 -10.66
N LYS A 164 -19.79 -5.25 -10.22
CA LYS A 164 -20.71 -6.22 -10.81
C LYS A 164 -21.13 -5.92 -12.27
N ASP A 165 -20.96 -4.66 -12.68
CA ASP A 165 -21.23 -4.21 -14.04
C ASP A 165 -19.99 -4.31 -14.94
N GLY A 166 -18.87 -4.82 -14.40
CA GLY A 166 -17.59 -4.97 -15.10
C GLY A 166 -16.79 -3.70 -15.23
N LYS A 167 -17.11 -2.66 -14.46
CA LYS A 167 -16.37 -1.40 -14.44
C LYS A 167 -15.18 -1.49 -13.49
N PRO A 168 -13.98 -1.12 -13.95
CA PRO A 168 -12.80 -1.07 -13.10
C PRO A 168 -12.73 0.22 -12.29
N TYR A 169 -12.24 0.11 -11.07
CA TYR A 169 -12.03 1.21 -10.13
C TYR A 169 -10.65 1.11 -9.47
N MET A 170 -10.11 2.25 -9.08
CA MET A 170 -9.09 2.36 -8.03
C MET A 170 -9.77 2.83 -6.76
N ILE A 171 -9.56 2.12 -5.66
CA ILE A 171 -9.95 2.54 -4.31
C ILE A 171 -8.66 2.98 -3.62
N TYR A 172 -8.66 4.14 -2.96
CA TYR A 172 -7.45 4.74 -2.43
C TYR A 172 -7.72 5.57 -1.18
N CYS A 173 -6.67 5.91 -0.45
CA CYS A 173 -6.72 6.81 0.69
C CYS A 173 -6.37 8.25 0.28
N GLY A 174 -7.18 9.21 0.71
CA GLY A 174 -6.77 10.62 0.73
C GLY A 174 -5.87 10.89 1.95
N GLU A 175 -4.76 11.60 1.73
CA GLU A 175 -3.77 11.88 2.79
C GLU A 175 -4.40 12.59 3.98
N TRP A 176 -4.40 11.95 5.15
CA TRP A 176 -5.03 12.45 6.36
C TRP A 176 -4.42 13.77 6.87
N LEU A 177 -3.14 14.03 6.61
CA LEU A 177 -2.46 15.27 6.97
C LEU A 177 -3.06 16.50 6.26
N MET A 178 -3.59 16.32 5.04
CA MET A 178 -4.18 17.42 4.27
C MET A 178 -5.53 17.85 4.83
N ASN A 179 -6.39 16.90 5.19
CA ASN A 179 -7.76 17.14 5.64
C ASN A 179 -7.93 16.98 7.15
N TRP A 180 -6.89 16.51 7.84
CA TRP A 180 -6.91 16.15 9.25
C TRP A 180 -7.99 15.11 9.61
N ASN A 181 -8.42 14.34 8.64
CA ASN A 181 -9.31 13.19 8.73
C ASN A 181 -9.24 12.42 7.40
N GLY A 182 -8.46 11.36 7.35
CA GLY A 182 -8.25 10.54 6.16
C GLY A 182 -9.55 10.07 5.54
N THR A 183 -9.54 9.95 4.23
CA THR A 183 -10.68 9.49 3.46
C THR A 183 -10.37 8.18 2.78
N MET A 184 -11.39 7.33 2.66
CA MET A 184 -11.40 6.23 1.71
C MET A 184 -12.18 6.68 0.49
N GLU A 185 -11.58 6.58 -0.69
CA GLU A 185 -12.12 7.15 -1.93
C GLU A 185 -12.10 6.13 -3.06
N LYS A 186 -12.93 6.37 -4.09
CA LYS A 186 -12.91 5.63 -5.34
C LYS A 186 -12.78 6.56 -6.54
N ILE A 187 -12.15 6.06 -7.61
CA ILE A 187 -12.19 6.66 -8.94
C ILE A 187 -12.40 5.56 -9.98
N GLU A 188 -13.26 5.82 -10.96
CA GLU A 188 -13.45 4.90 -12.09
C GLU A 188 -12.19 4.92 -12.97
N LEU A 189 -11.76 3.76 -13.44
CA LEU A 189 -10.66 3.61 -14.38
C LEU A 189 -11.20 3.39 -15.81
N LYS A 190 -10.40 3.72 -16.82
CA LYS A 190 -10.68 3.30 -18.19
C LYS A 190 -10.69 1.77 -18.27
N PRO A 191 -11.45 1.15 -19.18
CA PRO A 191 -11.55 -0.31 -19.28
C PRO A 191 -10.23 -1.05 -19.47
N ASP A 192 -9.22 -0.41 -20.06
CA ASP A 192 -7.87 -0.92 -20.26
C ASP A 192 -6.89 -0.54 -19.14
N LEU A 193 -7.38 0.13 -18.10
CA LEU A 193 -6.65 0.68 -16.97
C LEU A 193 -5.59 1.74 -17.33
N SER A 194 -5.63 2.33 -18.53
CA SER A 194 -4.65 3.34 -18.98
C SER A 194 -4.84 4.73 -18.37
N GLY A 195 -5.80 4.92 -17.49
CA GLY A 195 -6.06 6.20 -16.81
C GLY A 195 -7.38 6.17 -16.07
N SER A 196 -7.69 7.26 -15.37
CA SER A 196 -8.94 7.45 -14.63
C SER A 196 -10.02 8.14 -15.48
N VAL A 197 -11.27 8.04 -15.00
CA VAL A 197 -12.45 8.66 -15.60
C VAL A 197 -13.18 9.50 -14.54
N GLY A 198 -13.32 10.79 -14.81
CA GLY A 198 -14.04 11.70 -13.91
C GLY A 198 -13.21 12.11 -12.68
N GLU A 199 -13.90 12.35 -11.58
CA GLU A 199 -13.31 12.80 -10.31
C GLU A 199 -13.45 11.72 -9.24
N GLY A 200 -12.52 11.73 -8.26
CA GLY A 200 -12.57 10.86 -7.10
C GLY A 200 -13.78 11.17 -6.22
N LYS A 201 -14.33 10.12 -5.58
CA LYS A 201 -15.50 10.23 -4.70
C LYS A 201 -15.21 9.59 -3.34
N VAL A 202 -15.44 10.35 -2.28
CA VAL A 202 -15.31 9.87 -0.91
C VAL A 202 -16.38 8.80 -0.62
N LEU A 203 -15.94 7.68 -0.06
CA LEU A 203 -16.79 6.58 0.40
C LEU A 203 -17.08 6.70 1.89
N PHE A 204 -16.05 6.94 2.71
CA PHE A 204 -16.13 7.21 4.14
C PHE A 204 -14.87 7.89 4.67
N ARG A 205 -14.87 8.28 5.92
CA ARG A 205 -13.74 8.90 6.62
C ARG A 205 -13.27 8.03 7.79
N ALA A 206 -12.04 8.22 8.21
CA ALA A 206 -11.50 7.55 9.39
C ALA A 206 -12.38 7.71 10.64
N SER A 207 -12.94 8.91 10.83
CA SER A 207 -13.82 9.24 11.96
C SER A 207 -15.18 8.52 11.97
N ASP A 208 -15.59 7.90 10.86
CA ASP A 208 -16.88 7.22 10.76
C ASP A 208 -16.86 5.84 11.45
N SER A 209 -15.65 5.32 11.70
CA SER A 209 -15.45 4.03 12.36
C SER A 209 -15.57 4.11 13.88
N PRO A 210 -16.27 3.19 14.54
CA PRO A 210 -16.37 3.14 15.99
C PRO A 210 -15.10 2.70 16.69
N TRP A 211 -14.27 1.87 16.04
CA TRP A 211 -13.06 1.27 16.62
C TRP A 211 -11.79 2.13 16.43
N SER A 212 -11.70 2.92 15.35
CA SER A 212 -10.52 3.73 15.05
C SER A 212 -10.42 4.91 16.03
N ARG A 213 -9.45 4.85 16.96
CA ARG A 213 -9.36 5.78 18.09
C ARG A 213 -7.94 6.24 18.37
N GLU A 214 -7.80 7.50 18.80
CA GLU A 214 -6.57 8.07 19.34
C GLU A 214 -6.85 8.77 20.69
N ARG A 215 -5.81 9.29 21.34
CA ARG A 215 -5.97 10.14 22.53
C ARG A 215 -5.67 11.58 22.16
N ASP A 216 -6.50 12.47 22.68
CA ASP A 216 -6.22 13.92 22.62
C ASP A 216 -5.16 14.32 23.67
N GLU A 217 -4.82 15.61 23.71
CA GLU A 217 -3.85 16.17 24.65
C GLU A 217 -4.25 15.98 26.13
N ASP A 218 -5.55 15.88 26.40
CA ASP A 218 -6.10 15.65 27.74
C ASP A 218 -6.25 14.15 28.09
N GLY A 219 -5.93 13.27 27.14
CA GLY A 219 -6.03 11.80 27.31
C GLY A 219 -7.40 11.21 27.02
N ASN A 220 -8.36 12.00 26.50
CA ASN A 220 -9.68 11.52 26.11
C ASN A 220 -9.60 10.70 24.82
N SER A 221 -10.50 9.72 24.69
CA SER A 221 -10.64 8.95 23.45
C SER A 221 -11.40 9.77 22.40
N ILE A 222 -10.75 9.98 21.25
CA ILE A 222 -11.32 10.65 20.09
C ILE A 222 -11.16 9.78 18.84
N PRO A 223 -11.90 10.01 17.74
CA PRO A 223 -11.69 9.31 16.47
C PRO A 223 -10.27 9.50 15.94
N ASN A 224 -9.66 8.42 15.45
CA ASN A 224 -8.39 8.50 14.73
C ASN A 224 -8.61 9.13 13.35
N LYS A 225 -7.51 9.57 12.73
CA LYS A 225 -7.51 10.32 11.46
C LYS A 225 -6.96 9.50 10.29
N VAL A 226 -6.29 8.40 10.56
CA VAL A 226 -5.55 7.63 9.56
C VAL A 226 -6.47 6.66 8.84
N THR A 227 -6.38 6.62 7.52
CA THR A 227 -6.90 5.55 6.67
C THR A 227 -5.75 4.99 5.86
N ASP A 228 -5.52 3.68 5.93
CA ASP A 228 -4.49 2.96 5.18
C ASP A 228 -5.09 1.69 4.54
N GLY A 229 -4.47 1.22 3.49
CA GLY A 229 -4.59 -0.12 2.92
C GLY A 229 -6.01 -0.62 2.65
N PRO A 230 -6.78 0.02 1.75
CA PRO A 230 -8.06 -0.52 1.32
C PRO A 230 -7.86 -1.83 0.56
N TRP A 231 -8.73 -2.81 0.83
CA TRP A 231 -8.82 -4.04 0.04
C TRP A 231 -10.26 -4.51 -0.05
N LEU A 232 -10.79 -4.57 -1.28
CA LEU A 232 -12.16 -5.00 -1.54
C LEU A 232 -12.26 -6.52 -1.61
N PHE A 233 -13.37 -7.06 -1.12
CA PHE A 233 -13.70 -8.48 -1.25
C PHE A 233 -15.21 -8.69 -1.27
N GLU A 234 -15.63 -9.82 -1.81
CA GLU A 234 -16.98 -10.35 -1.61
C GLU A 234 -16.90 -11.64 -0.81
N THR A 235 -17.77 -11.79 0.20
CA THR A 235 -17.93 -13.04 0.92
C THR A 235 -18.61 -14.08 0.00
N GLN A 236 -18.60 -15.38 0.38
CA GLN A 236 -19.27 -16.41 -0.38
C GLN A 236 -20.80 -16.21 -0.45
N THR A 237 -21.38 -15.42 0.44
CA THR A 237 -22.80 -15.01 0.39
C THR A 237 -23.05 -13.80 -0.51
N GLY A 238 -22.00 -13.20 -1.10
CA GLY A 238 -22.09 -12.03 -1.99
C GLY A 238 -22.13 -10.68 -1.25
N LYS A 239 -21.74 -10.64 0.03
CA LYS A 239 -21.64 -9.42 0.79
C LYS A 239 -20.35 -8.68 0.41
N LEU A 240 -20.47 -7.44 -0.12
CA LEU A 240 -19.32 -6.60 -0.45
C LEU A 240 -18.73 -6.01 0.84
N GLY A 241 -17.45 -6.27 1.07
CA GLY A 241 -16.66 -5.75 2.19
C GLY A 241 -15.41 -5.01 1.73
N MET A 242 -14.89 -4.19 2.62
CA MET A 242 -13.62 -3.50 2.45
C MET A 242 -12.80 -3.66 3.74
N LEU A 243 -11.64 -4.30 3.62
CA LEU A 243 -10.59 -4.21 4.62
C LEU A 243 -9.97 -2.81 4.57
N TRP A 244 -9.64 -2.24 5.73
CA TRP A 244 -8.87 -1.02 5.83
C TRP A 244 -8.20 -0.92 7.20
N THR A 245 -7.16 -0.13 7.31
CA THR A 245 -6.30 -0.09 8.49
C THR A 245 -6.28 1.29 9.12
N SER A 246 -6.22 1.31 10.44
CA SER A 246 -6.03 2.50 11.26
C SER A 246 -5.43 2.11 12.61
N TRP A 247 -5.55 2.99 13.59
CA TRP A 247 -5.01 2.80 14.92
C TRP A 247 -6.12 2.70 15.97
N VAL A 248 -5.93 1.80 16.94
CA VAL A 248 -6.62 1.83 18.22
C VAL A 248 -5.60 2.27 19.26
N PHE A 249 -5.61 3.56 19.56
CA PHE A 249 -4.58 4.24 20.36
C PHE A 249 -3.17 4.07 19.77
N SER A 250 -2.37 3.15 20.32
CA SER A 250 -1.02 2.85 19.85
C SER A 250 -0.91 1.59 18.99
N ASP A 251 -1.99 0.84 18.84
CA ASP A 251 -2.01 -0.43 18.14
C ASP A 251 -2.48 -0.23 16.69
N TYR A 252 -1.65 -0.62 15.74
CA TYR A 252 -1.97 -0.64 14.32
C TYR A 252 -2.81 -1.88 14.02
N VAL A 253 -4.02 -1.71 13.52
CA VAL A 253 -5.00 -2.79 13.38
C VAL A 253 -5.79 -2.66 12.09
N GLN A 254 -6.36 -3.77 11.65
CA GLN A 254 -7.24 -3.83 10.50
C GLN A 254 -8.68 -4.06 10.90
N GLY A 255 -9.58 -3.28 10.32
CA GLY A 255 -11.02 -3.42 10.46
C GLY A 255 -11.68 -3.72 9.11
N VAL A 256 -12.99 -3.87 9.16
CA VAL A 256 -13.85 -4.10 8.00
C VAL A 256 -15.00 -3.11 7.98
N ALA A 257 -15.32 -2.64 6.79
CA ALA A 257 -16.60 -2.00 6.51
C ALA A 257 -17.35 -2.80 5.44
N TYR A 258 -18.67 -2.93 5.57
CA TYR A 258 -19.53 -3.61 4.61
C TYR A 258 -20.45 -2.64 3.91
N SER A 259 -20.60 -2.78 2.60
CA SER A 259 -21.57 -2.02 1.84
C SER A 259 -22.99 -2.54 2.11
N GLU A 260 -23.88 -1.65 2.54
CA GLU A 260 -25.28 -2.00 2.76
C GLU A 260 -26.03 -2.20 1.43
N SER A 261 -25.72 -1.41 0.41
CA SER A 261 -26.30 -1.57 -0.94
C SER A 261 -25.70 -2.73 -1.75
N GLY A 262 -24.54 -3.27 -1.32
CA GLY A 262 -23.74 -4.23 -2.11
C GLY A 262 -23.03 -3.60 -3.30
N THR A 263 -22.92 -2.26 -3.36
CA THR A 263 -22.17 -1.51 -4.37
C THR A 263 -21.11 -0.61 -3.71
N LEU A 264 -20.17 -0.08 -4.50
CA LEU A 264 -19.16 0.85 -4.00
C LEU A 264 -19.75 2.14 -3.42
N ASP A 265 -20.98 2.52 -3.80
CA ASP A 265 -21.59 3.74 -3.31
C ASP A 265 -22.10 3.66 -1.85
N GLY A 266 -22.08 2.46 -1.25
CA GLY A 266 -22.45 2.27 0.15
C GLY A 266 -23.94 2.42 0.43
N PRO A 267 -24.37 2.91 1.60
CA PRO A 267 -23.50 3.32 2.71
C PRO A 267 -22.60 2.19 3.24
N TRP A 268 -21.45 2.58 3.78
CA TRP A 268 -20.47 1.67 4.37
C TRP A 268 -20.67 1.58 5.87
N ILE A 269 -20.94 0.39 6.37
CA ILE A 269 -21.19 0.11 7.79
C ILE A 269 -19.96 -0.58 8.35
N HIS A 270 -19.31 0.06 9.30
CA HIS A 270 -18.12 -0.48 9.96
C HIS A 270 -18.48 -1.53 11.01
N GLU A 271 -17.66 -2.54 11.14
CA GLU A 271 -17.68 -3.42 12.32
C GLU A 271 -17.38 -2.61 13.59
N GLU A 272 -17.85 -3.11 14.75
CA GLU A 272 -17.64 -2.43 16.03
C GLU A 272 -16.19 -2.55 16.52
N GLU A 273 -15.50 -3.62 16.14
CA GLU A 273 -14.14 -3.94 16.56
C GLU A 273 -13.25 -4.28 15.34
N PRO A 274 -11.93 -4.09 15.44
CA PRO A 274 -11.02 -4.58 14.42
C PRO A 274 -10.99 -6.11 14.36
N ILE A 275 -10.65 -6.65 13.19
CA ILE A 275 -10.62 -8.12 12.97
C ILE A 275 -9.24 -8.73 13.22
N THR A 276 -8.18 -7.92 13.29
CA THR A 276 -6.83 -8.41 13.57
C THR A 276 -6.44 -8.21 15.02
N PRO A 277 -5.52 -9.03 15.55
CA PRO A 277 -4.87 -8.73 16.83
C PRO A 277 -4.13 -7.38 16.79
N PRO A 278 -3.82 -6.79 17.96
CA PRO A 278 -3.01 -5.57 18.04
C PRO A 278 -1.69 -5.67 17.26
N ASN A 279 -1.34 -4.60 16.58
CA ASN A 279 -0.13 -4.46 15.78
C ASN A 279 -0.02 -5.41 14.57
N PHE A 280 -1.17 -5.76 13.99
CA PHE A 280 -1.25 -6.39 12.66
C PHE A 280 -2.21 -5.60 11.78
N GLY A 281 -1.73 -5.13 10.63
CA GLY A 281 -2.55 -4.33 9.72
C GLY A 281 -2.02 -4.31 8.30
N HIS A 282 -2.65 -3.48 7.49
CA HIS A 282 -2.44 -3.32 6.06
C HIS A 282 -2.49 -4.67 5.34
N GLY A 283 -3.59 -5.37 5.53
CA GLY A 283 -3.78 -6.72 5.01
C GLY A 283 -4.58 -6.74 3.73
N MET A 284 -4.26 -7.72 2.91
CA MET A 284 -4.97 -8.05 1.70
C MET A 284 -5.32 -9.53 1.66
N LEU A 285 -6.33 -9.91 0.88
CA LEU A 285 -6.79 -11.29 0.75
C LEU A 285 -6.29 -11.91 -0.55
N PHE A 286 -5.89 -13.18 -0.47
CA PHE A 286 -5.63 -13.99 -1.65
C PHE A 286 -6.04 -15.45 -1.40
N ARG A 287 -6.23 -16.22 -2.48
CA ARG A 287 -6.46 -17.68 -2.37
C ARG A 287 -5.19 -18.41 -2.75
N THR A 288 -4.88 -19.47 -1.97
CA THR A 288 -3.81 -20.40 -2.35
C THR A 288 -4.23 -21.25 -3.56
N PHE A 289 -3.29 -21.94 -4.19
CA PHE A 289 -3.58 -22.85 -5.30
C PHE A 289 -4.51 -23.99 -4.88
N GLU A 290 -4.58 -24.33 -3.59
CA GLU A 290 -5.52 -25.30 -3.02
C GLU A 290 -6.89 -24.68 -2.68
N GLY A 291 -7.08 -23.37 -2.96
CA GLY A 291 -8.34 -22.65 -2.75
C GLY A 291 -8.56 -22.12 -1.32
N LYS A 292 -7.57 -22.22 -0.43
CA LYS A 292 -7.66 -21.68 0.93
C LYS A 292 -7.58 -20.16 0.88
N LEU A 293 -8.48 -19.46 1.57
CA LEU A 293 -8.44 -18.02 1.68
C LEU A 293 -7.48 -17.60 2.81
N LEU A 294 -6.50 -16.77 2.46
CA LEU A 294 -5.53 -16.22 3.39
C LEU A 294 -5.55 -14.69 3.35
N MET A 295 -5.17 -14.07 4.47
CA MET A 295 -4.90 -12.65 4.58
C MET A 295 -3.40 -12.47 4.85
N ALA A 296 -2.72 -11.74 3.97
CA ALA A 296 -1.36 -11.26 4.21
C ALA A 296 -1.45 -9.93 4.98
N VAL A 297 -0.71 -9.81 6.06
CA VAL A 297 -0.60 -8.60 6.90
C VAL A 297 0.84 -8.40 7.30
N HIS A 298 1.23 -7.19 7.74
CA HIS A 298 2.50 -7.05 8.44
C HIS A 298 2.30 -6.85 9.95
N SER A 299 3.27 -7.33 10.75
CA SER A 299 3.36 -6.95 12.14
C SER A 299 4.01 -5.57 12.27
N HIS A 300 3.42 -4.71 13.12
CA HIS A 300 3.95 -3.39 13.42
C HIS A 300 4.56 -3.39 14.81
N LYS A 301 5.87 -3.63 14.89
CA LYS A 301 6.62 -3.64 16.15
C LYS A 301 7.61 -2.50 16.20
N SER A 302 7.82 -1.93 17.37
CA SER A 302 8.88 -0.95 17.62
C SER A 302 9.96 -1.61 18.47
N GLU A 303 11.19 -1.66 17.96
CA GLU A 303 12.37 -2.11 18.68
C GLU A 303 13.45 -1.01 18.62
N ASP A 304 13.96 -0.57 19.75
CA ASP A 304 14.98 0.49 19.87
C ASP A 304 14.63 1.77 19.09
N GLY A 305 13.34 2.15 19.05
CA GLY A 305 12.84 3.33 18.33
C GLY A 305 12.78 3.15 16.81
N ARG A 306 12.92 1.93 16.30
CA ARG A 306 12.76 1.58 14.89
C ARG A 306 11.54 0.69 14.71
N TYR A 307 10.75 0.95 13.69
CA TYR A 307 9.67 0.06 13.30
C TYR A 307 10.26 -1.13 12.53
N ILE A 308 9.92 -2.33 13.01
CA ILE A 308 10.23 -3.58 12.32
C ILE A 308 8.89 -4.15 11.85
N ARG A 309 8.78 -4.32 10.53
CA ARG A 309 7.60 -4.89 9.89
C ARG A 309 7.96 -6.18 9.19
N ILE A 310 7.21 -7.22 9.51
CA ILE A 310 7.41 -8.58 9.01
C ILE A 310 6.07 -9.04 8.45
N PRO A 311 6.04 -9.63 7.24
CA PRO A 311 4.83 -10.22 6.69
C PRO A 311 4.40 -11.46 7.48
N HIS A 312 3.10 -11.61 7.65
CA HIS A 312 2.45 -12.75 8.26
C HIS A 312 1.26 -13.19 7.42
N LEU A 313 0.89 -14.45 7.53
CA LEU A 313 -0.30 -15.01 6.91
C LEU A 313 -1.28 -15.44 7.98
N PHE A 314 -2.55 -15.06 7.79
CA PHE A 314 -3.66 -15.52 8.63
C PHE A 314 -4.64 -16.31 7.76
N GLU A 315 -5.15 -17.42 8.28
CA GLU A 315 -6.29 -18.10 7.69
C GLU A 315 -7.56 -17.32 8.03
N VAL A 316 -8.42 -17.13 7.03
CA VAL A 316 -9.68 -16.39 7.18
C VAL A 316 -10.84 -17.20 6.56
N ASP A 317 -12.02 -17.00 7.13
CA ASP A 317 -13.29 -17.61 6.66
C ASP A 317 -14.20 -16.51 6.10
N ASP A 318 -14.65 -16.68 4.86
CA ASP A 318 -15.57 -15.82 4.14
C ASP A 318 -16.90 -16.53 3.82
N SER A 319 -17.17 -17.67 4.46
CA SER A 319 -18.35 -18.51 4.16
C SER A 319 -19.69 -17.89 4.58
N GLY A 320 -19.65 -16.95 5.53
CA GLY A 320 -20.83 -16.20 6.00
C GLY A 320 -20.88 -14.77 5.44
N ASP A 321 -21.73 -13.93 6.05
CA ASP A 321 -21.86 -12.50 5.70
C ASP A 321 -20.70 -11.64 6.22
N ARG A 322 -19.83 -12.24 7.01
CA ARG A 322 -18.68 -11.55 7.64
C ARG A 322 -17.41 -12.32 7.39
N LEU A 323 -16.31 -11.57 7.21
CA LEU A 323 -14.96 -12.11 7.20
C LEU A 323 -14.51 -12.38 8.63
N VAL A 324 -14.02 -13.60 8.90
CA VAL A 324 -13.57 -14.00 10.23
C VAL A 324 -12.12 -14.46 10.16
N VAL A 325 -11.26 -13.87 10.99
CA VAL A 325 -9.87 -14.31 11.14
C VAL A 325 -9.84 -15.55 12.03
N ILE A 326 -9.38 -16.67 11.48
CA ILE A 326 -9.27 -17.94 12.18
C ILE A 326 -8.00 -17.97 13.04
N GLY A 327 -6.88 -17.54 12.48
CA GLY A 327 -5.61 -17.49 13.19
C GLY A 327 -4.40 -17.50 12.26
N PRO A 328 -3.18 -17.51 12.83
CA PRO A 328 -1.95 -17.56 12.04
C PRO A 328 -1.91 -18.81 11.17
N TYR A 329 -1.63 -18.61 9.88
CA TYR A 329 -1.39 -19.70 8.94
C TYR A 329 0.10 -20.02 8.89
N GLN A 330 0.42 -21.29 8.97
CA GLN A 330 1.77 -21.83 8.79
C GLN A 330 1.74 -22.72 7.56
N PRO A 331 2.42 -22.29 6.47
CA PRO A 331 2.48 -23.05 5.23
C PRO A 331 3.16 -24.40 5.39
#